data_db12f2ffb648cb1864bfb0116149a129
#
_entry.id   db12f2ffb648cb1864bfb0116149a129
#
_cell.length_a   1.000
_cell.length_b   1.000
_cell.length_c   1.000
_cell.angle_alpha   90.00
_cell.angle_beta   90.00
_cell.angle_gamma   90.00
#
_symmetry.space_group_name_H-M   'P 1'
#
loop_
_entity.id
_entity.type
_entity.pdbx_description
1 polymer ?
#
loop_
_entity_poly.entity_id
_entity_poly.type
_entity_poly.pdbx_seq_one_letter_code
_entity_poly.pdbx_strand_id
1 'polypeptide(L)'
;PMWTWLIILIAVAVVLIVVALSIRIVQQYERGVVFRLGKVIAERQPGFHVIIPIADKMTHVSLRIVTMPIQSQGIITRDNVSVDIAAVAYYRVVDATRSLIAIENLQVAIGQIAQTTMRSVIGQHTLDETLSEIDRINEAIREILDVHQADWGVEILIVELKDIQLPEGMKRAMAREAEAEREKRAKVIAAQGEALAAGSLADASDVMMAHPLALQLRNLQTLGELGVDKNTTVVFPAPLMSTISDLGAFLNREAQSANQRSASRVTINSG
;
A
#
# COMPACT_ATOMS: atom_id res chain seq x y z
N PRO A 1 -31.90 76.59 13.23
CA PRO A 1 -30.55 76.09 13.56
C PRO A 1 -30.53 74.63 14.01
N MET A 2 -31.53 74.09 14.73
CA MET A 2 -31.52 72.67 15.15
C MET A 2 -31.60 71.68 13.95
N TRP A 3 -32.35 71.98 12.92
CA TRP A 3 -32.54 71.14 11.74
C TRP A 3 -31.23 71.03 10.91
N THR A 4 -30.39 72.04 10.86
CA THR A 4 -29.11 72.04 10.14
C THR A 4 -28.11 71.10 10.80
N TRP A 5 -28.06 71.07 12.14
CA TRP A 5 -27.23 70.13 12.87
C TRP A 5 -27.66 68.67 12.71
N LEU A 6 -28.97 68.45 12.65
CA LEU A 6 -29.55 67.11 12.44
C LEU A 6 -29.22 66.57 11.04
N ILE A 7 -29.31 67.44 10.01
CA ILE A 7 -28.93 67.09 8.60
C ILE A 7 -27.43 66.77 8.51
N ILE A 8 -26.57 67.56 9.17
CA ILE A 8 -25.11 67.33 9.19
C ILE A 8 -24.82 66.02 9.91
N LEU A 9 -25.47 65.72 11.03
CA LEU A 9 -25.26 64.46 11.76
C LEU A 9 -25.67 63.24 10.92
N ILE A 10 -26.80 63.30 10.21
CA ILE A 10 -27.26 62.28 9.28
C ILE A 10 -26.27 62.10 8.12
N ALA A 11 -25.77 63.18 7.53
CA ALA A 11 -24.79 63.13 6.45
C ALA A 11 -23.50 62.51 6.91
N VAL A 12 -22.97 62.84 8.05
CA VAL A 12 -21.79 62.22 8.64
C VAL A 12 -22.01 60.73 8.93
N ALA A 13 -23.17 60.36 9.49
CA ALA A 13 -23.51 58.96 9.73
C ALA A 13 -23.55 58.15 8.42
N VAL A 14 -24.14 58.67 7.37
CA VAL A 14 -24.18 58.02 6.04
C VAL A 14 -22.76 57.87 5.48
N VAL A 15 -21.93 58.89 5.55
CA VAL A 15 -20.52 58.80 5.11
C VAL A 15 -19.76 57.71 5.89
N LEU A 16 -19.90 57.66 7.21
CA LEU A 16 -19.28 56.64 8.05
C LEU A 16 -19.77 55.23 7.68
N ILE A 17 -21.05 55.03 7.42
CA ILE A 17 -21.59 53.74 6.96
C ILE A 17 -21.00 53.35 5.60
N VAL A 18 -20.92 54.27 4.66
CA VAL A 18 -20.36 54.04 3.34
C VAL A 18 -18.91 53.65 3.46
N VAL A 19 -18.10 54.32 4.26
CA VAL A 19 -16.70 54.01 4.51
C VAL A 19 -16.55 52.62 5.16
N ALA A 20 -17.39 52.31 6.17
CA ALA A 20 -17.36 51.00 6.81
C ALA A 20 -17.69 49.85 5.82
N LEU A 21 -18.65 50.06 4.94
CA LEU A 21 -19.01 49.07 3.89
C LEU A 21 -17.99 48.96 2.76
N SER A 22 -17.14 49.97 2.58
CA SER A 22 -16.08 49.99 1.54
C SER A 22 -14.89 49.14 1.91
N ILE A 23 -14.69 48.88 3.21
CA ILE A 23 -13.53 48.14 3.71
C ILE A 23 -13.76 46.63 3.55
N ARG A 24 -12.85 45.96 2.84
CA ARG A 24 -12.82 44.48 2.72
C ARG A 24 -11.41 43.97 2.99
N ILE A 25 -11.33 42.87 3.72
CA ILE A 25 -10.07 42.18 4.04
C ILE A 25 -10.06 40.88 3.28
N VAL A 26 -9.01 40.64 2.51
CA VAL A 26 -8.75 39.36 1.81
C VAL A 26 -7.75 38.56 2.61
N GLN A 27 -8.09 37.34 2.96
CA GLN A 27 -7.22 36.45 3.73
C GLN A 27 -6.02 36.00 2.91
N GLN A 28 -4.93 35.56 3.57
CA GLN A 28 -3.70 35.15 2.91
C GLN A 28 -3.89 33.95 1.97
N TYR A 29 -4.83 33.08 2.27
CA TYR A 29 -5.16 31.89 1.50
C TYR A 29 -6.29 32.11 0.48
N GLU A 30 -6.71 33.36 0.27
CA GLU A 30 -7.79 33.72 -0.64
C GLU A 30 -7.32 34.75 -1.66
N ARG A 31 -8.04 34.82 -2.78
CA ARG A 31 -7.96 35.92 -3.76
C ARG A 31 -9.33 36.58 -3.86
N GLY A 32 -9.32 37.90 -3.89
CA GLY A 32 -10.53 38.66 -4.09
C GLY A 32 -10.69 39.03 -5.57
N VAL A 33 -11.73 38.52 -6.24
CA VAL A 33 -12.06 38.95 -7.59
C VAL A 33 -13.12 40.03 -7.50
N VAL A 34 -12.82 41.23 -8.05
CA VAL A 34 -13.71 42.40 -8.01
C VAL A 34 -14.46 42.52 -9.32
N PHE A 35 -15.78 42.44 -9.20
CA PHE A 35 -16.74 42.70 -10.30
C PHE A 35 -17.31 44.09 -10.12
N ARG A 36 -17.18 44.94 -11.14
CA ARG A 36 -17.84 46.26 -11.23
C ARG A 36 -18.90 46.21 -12.27
N LEU A 37 -20.16 46.39 -11.86
CA LEU A 37 -21.32 46.33 -12.77
C LEU A 37 -21.33 45.07 -13.66
N GLY A 38 -20.88 43.91 -13.08
CA GLY A 38 -20.82 42.63 -13.79
C GLY A 38 -19.54 42.36 -14.58
N LYS A 39 -18.62 43.35 -14.73
CA LYS A 39 -17.34 43.14 -15.42
C LYS A 39 -16.21 42.96 -14.43
N VAL A 40 -15.36 41.97 -14.64
CA VAL A 40 -14.14 41.80 -13.85
C VAL A 40 -13.16 42.94 -14.15
N ILE A 41 -12.71 43.61 -13.10
CA ILE A 41 -11.72 44.69 -13.20
C ILE A 41 -10.35 44.28 -12.73
N ALA A 42 -10.28 43.61 -11.58
CA ALA A 42 -9.02 43.26 -10.98
C ALA A 42 -9.12 42.06 -10.02
N GLU A 43 -8.05 41.33 -9.95
CA GLU A 43 -7.76 40.36 -8.89
C GLU A 43 -7.00 41.08 -7.77
N ARG A 44 -7.46 40.93 -6.53
CA ARG A 44 -6.88 41.52 -5.33
C ARG A 44 -6.09 40.49 -4.54
N GLN A 45 -4.85 40.84 -4.23
CA GLN A 45 -3.98 40.05 -3.36
C GLN A 45 -4.46 40.11 -1.89
N PRO A 46 -3.97 39.19 -1.02
CA PRO A 46 -4.27 39.29 0.41
C PRO A 46 -3.93 40.66 0.99
N GLY A 47 -4.78 41.13 1.87
CA GLY A 47 -4.59 42.41 2.56
C GLY A 47 -5.87 43.23 2.63
N PHE A 48 -5.67 44.51 2.95
CA PHE A 48 -6.71 45.52 3.10
C PHE A 48 -7.03 46.16 1.74
N HIS A 49 -8.30 46.14 1.38
CA HIS A 49 -8.77 46.74 0.12
C HIS A 49 -9.99 47.61 0.34
N VAL A 50 -10.07 48.67 -0.42
CA VAL A 50 -11.22 49.57 -0.45
C VAL A 50 -11.97 49.33 -1.77
N ILE A 51 -13.25 49.04 -1.66
CA ILE A 51 -14.18 48.83 -2.79
C ILE A 51 -15.25 49.90 -2.76
N ILE A 52 -15.85 50.20 -3.91
CA ILE A 52 -17.00 51.14 -4.01
C ILE A 52 -18.26 50.35 -3.67
N PRO A 53 -18.88 50.58 -2.49
CA PRO A 53 -20.12 49.88 -2.15
C PRO A 53 -21.20 50.16 -3.22
N ILE A 54 -22.05 49.15 -3.50
CA ILE A 54 -23.11 49.14 -4.53
C ILE A 54 -22.58 48.88 -5.95
N ALA A 55 -21.46 49.51 -6.38
CA ALA A 55 -20.92 49.31 -7.73
C ALA A 55 -20.01 48.09 -7.83
N ASP A 56 -19.22 47.80 -6.77
CA ASP A 56 -18.25 46.74 -6.74
C ASP A 56 -18.76 45.57 -5.89
N LYS A 57 -18.72 44.35 -6.47
CA LYS A 57 -18.96 43.09 -5.76
C LYS A 57 -17.67 42.32 -5.72
N MET A 58 -17.16 41.98 -4.52
CA MET A 58 -15.96 41.17 -4.33
C MET A 58 -16.38 39.76 -3.98
N THR A 59 -15.85 38.79 -4.74
CA THR A 59 -16.03 37.36 -4.50
C THR A 59 -14.68 36.79 -4.04
N HIS A 60 -14.68 36.06 -2.95
CA HIS A 60 -13.49 35.41 -2.39
C HIS A 60 -13.35 34.01 -2.96
N VAL A 61 -12.16 33.65 -3.43
CA VAL A 61 -11.81 32.32 -3.93
C VAL A 61 -10.66 31.78 -3.09
N SER A 62 -10.85 30.62 -2.51
CA SER A 62 -9.80 29.94 -1.74
C SER A 62 -8.78 29.29 -2.67
N LEU A 63 -7.48 29.50 -2.38
CA LEU A 63 -6.37 28.87 -3.10
C LEU A 63 -5.88 27.58 -2.42
N ARG A 64 -6.53 27.18 -1.33
CA ARG A 64 -6.17 25.96 -0.61
C ARG A 64 -6.54 24.72 -1.43
N ILE A 65 -5.85 23.65 -1.13
CA ILE A 65 -6.20 22.34 -1.68
C ILE A 65 -7.56 21.92 -1.13
N VAL A 66 -8.45 21.57 -2.04
CA VAL A 66 -9.79 21.06 -1.73
C VAL A 66 -9.82 19.58 -2.05
N THR A 67 -10.27 18.78 -1.08
CA THR A 67 -10.54 17.36 -1.26
C THR A 67 -11.96 17.17 -1.74
N MET A 68 -12.13 16.54 -2.89
CA MET A 68 -13.43 16.29 -3.48
C MET A 68 -13.68 14.80 -3.62
N PRO A 69 -14.64 14.24 -2.88
CA PRO A 69 -15.04 12.85 -3.07
C PRO A 69 -15.79 12.68 -4.40
N ILE A 70 -15.37 11.71 -5.19
CA ILE A 70 -16.05 11.24 -6.39
C ILE A 70 -16.94 10.07 -5.98
N GLN A 71 -18.24 10.19 -6.20
CA GLN A 71 -19.20 9.18 -5.79
C GLN A 71 -18.95 7.84 -6.49
N SER A 72 -19.23 6.77 -5.77
CA SER A 72 -19.13 5.41 -6.30
C SER A 72 -19.99 5.21 -7.54
N GLN A 73 -19.42 4.59 -8.55
CA GLN A 73 -20.07 4.25 -9.80
C GLN A 73 -19.86 2.80 -10.17
N GLY A 74 -20.93 2.15 -10.65
CA GLY A 74 -20.84 0.86 -11.31
C GLY A 74 -20.17 0.99 -12.66
N ILE A 75 -19.05 0.33 -12.84
CA ILE A 75 -18.25 0.29 -14.06
C ILE A 75 -18.07 -1.16 -14.48
N ILE A 76 -18.07 -1.41 -15.78
CA ILE A 76 -17.78 -2.73 -16.33
C ILE A 76 -16.35 -2.69 -16.87
N THR A 77 -15.50 -3.55 -16.35
CA THR A 77 -14.11 -3.70 -16.80
C THR A 77 -14.01 -4.41 -18.15
N ARG A 78 -12.82 -4.43 -18.76
CA ARG A 78 -12.57 -5.07 -20.06
C ARG A 78 -12.89 -6.58 -20.06
N ASP A 79 -12.71 -7.24 -18.93
CA ASP A 79 -13.03 -8.66 -18.69
C ASP A 79 -14.49 -8.91 -18.28
N ASN A 80 -15.36 -7.91 -18.52
CA ASN A 80 -16.82 -7.98 -18.29
C ASN A 80 -17.23 -8.19 -16.84
N VAL A 81 -16.43 -7.70 -15.89
CA VAL A 81 -16.76 -7.71 -14.47
C VAL A 81 -17.34 -6.36 -14.07
N SER A 82 -18.51 -6.37 -13.41
CA SER A 82 -19.10 -5.16 -12.83
C SER A 82 -18.47 -4.87 -11.49
N VAL A 83 -17.93 -3.66 -11.32
CA VAL A 83 -17.27 -3.18 -10.09
C VAL A 83 -17.82 -1.80 -9.71
N ASP A 84 -18.00 -1.56 -8.41
CA ASP A 84 -18.35 -0.25 -7.90
C ASP A 84 -17.07 0.43 -7.38
N ILE A 85 -16.71 1.57 -8.00
CA ILE A 85 -15.46 2.26 -7.69
C ILE A 85 -15.76 3.68 -7.24
N ALA A 86 -15.19 4.05 -6.09
CA ALA A 86 -15.14 5.41 -5.57
C ALA A 86 -13.72 5.97 -5.68
N ALA A 87 -13.60 7.29 -5.86
CA ALA A 87 -12.32 7.97 -5.91
C ALA A 87 -12.35 9.27 -5.13
N VAL A 88 -11.18 9.88 -4.95
CA VAL A 88 -11.00 11.20 -4.35
C VAL A 88 -10.09 12.01 -5.24
N ALA A 89 -10.48 13.23 -5.56
CA ALA A 89 -9.65 14.18 -6.28
C ALA A 89 -9.22 15.31 -5.36
N TYR A 90 -7.94 15.69 -5.45
CA TYR A 90 -7.37 16.83 -4.75
C TYR A 90 -7.04 17.89 -5.79
N TYR A 91 -7.66 19.05 -5.68
CA TYR A 91 -7.43 20.15 -6.58
C TYR A 91 -7.24 21.46 -5.83
N ARG A 92 -6.63 22.44 -6.48
CA ARG A 92 -6.53 23.83 -6.02
C ARG A 92 -6.84 24.79 -7.15
N VAL A 93 -7.32 25.97 -6.79
CA VAL A 93 -7.51 27.06 -7.74
C VAL A 93 -6.17 27.80 -7.92
N VAL A 94 -5.73 27.95 -9.17
CA VAL A 94 -4.53 28.69 -9.55
C VAL A 94 -4.89 30.07 -10.07
N ASP A 95 -5.92 30.18 -10.89
CA ASP A 95 -6.46 31.43 -11.43
C ASP A 95 -7.88 31.65 -10.91
N ALA A 96 -8.01 32.53 -9.92
CA ALA A 96 -9.28 32.83 -9.28
C ALA A 96 -10.29 33.46 -10.23
N THR A 97 -9.84 34.23 -11.21
CA THR A 97 -10.70 34.90 -12.19
C THR A 97 -11.30 33.90 -13.16
N ARG A 98 -10.47 33.01 -13.72
CA ARG A 98 -10.95 31.96 -14.64
C ARG A 98 -11.90 31.00 -13.94
N SER A 99 -11.59 30.59 -12.72
CA SER A 99 -12.43 29.65 -11.96
C SER A 99 -13.85 30.16 -11.67
N LEU A 100 -14.05 31.48 -11.63
CA LEU A 100 -15.36 32.09 -11.43
C LEU A 100 -16.11 32.39 -12.73
N ILE A 101 -15.38 32.60 -13.84
CA ILE A 101 -15.99 32.99 -15.11
C ILE A 101 -16.26 31.78 -15.99
N ALA A 102 -15.33 30.83 -16.04
CA ALA A 102 -15.41 29.69 -16.95
C ALA A 102 -16.50 28.69 -16.54
N ILE A 103 -16.76 28.52 -15.26
CA ILE A 103 -17.68 27.49 -14.76
C ILE A 103 -18.47 28.01 -13.56
N GLU A 104 -19.79 27.78 -13.58
CA GLU A 104 -20.69 28.17 -12.50
C GLU A 104 -20.42 27.37 -11.22
N ASN A 105 -20.25 26.03 -11.33
CA ASN A 105 -19.99 25.14 -10.22
C ASN A 105 -18.80 24.21 -10.53
N LEU A 106 -17.62 24.67 -10.13
CA LEU A 106 -16.36 23.98 -10.37
C LEU A 106 -16.34 22.55 -9.81
N GLN A 107 -16.85 22.35 -8.59
CA GLN A 107 -16.85 21.03 -7.96
C GLN A 107 -17.71 20.02 -8.73
N VAL A 108 -18.89 20.44 -9.16
CA VAL A 108 -19.77 19.56 -9.94
C VAL A 108 -19.16 19.20 -11.28
N ALA A 109 -18.56 20.18 -11.97
CA ALA A 109 -17.94 19.97 -13.28
C ALA A 109 -16.74 19.03 -13.20
N ILE A 110 -15.81 19.26 -12.25
CA ILE A 110 -14.67 18.36 -12.02
C ILE A 110 -15.17 16.95 -11.67
N GLY A 111 -16.18 16.84 -10.79
CA GLY A 111 -16.76 15.56 -10.39
C GLY A 111 -17.31 14.77 -11.58
N GLN A 112 -18.07 15.41 -12.48
CA GLN A 112 -18.64 14.76 -13.67
C GLN A 112 -17.58 14.30 -14.66
N ILE A 113 -16.58 15.15 -14.92
CA ILE A 113 -15.48 14.75 -15.82
C ILE A 113 -14.67 13.62 -15.19
N ALA A 114 -14.33 13.71 -13.90
CA ALA A 114 -13.60 12.66 -13.21
C ALA A 114 -14.36 11.32 -13.25
N GLN A 115 -15.69 11.34 -13.04
CA GLN A 115 -16.53 10.15 -13.16
C GLN A 115 -16.51 9.55 -14.57
N THR A 116 -16.61 10.39 -15.59
CA THR A 116 -16.62 9.94 -16.99
C THR A 116 -15.24 9.40 -17.39
N THR A 117 -14.17 10.08 -16.99
CA THR A 117 -12.78 9.67 -17.23
C THR A 117 -12.47 8.35 -16.53
N MET A 118 -12.85 8.23 -15.25
CA MET A 118 -12.69 7.02 -14.47
C MET A 118 -13.37 5.82 -15.15
N ARG A 119 -14.63 6.01 -15.62
CA ARG A 119 -15.34 4.97 -16.36
C ARG A 119 -14.62 4.58 -17.66
N SER A 120 -14.09 5.55 -18.39
CA SER A 120 -13.36 5.30 -19.64
C SER A 120 -12.05 4.55 -19.41
N VAL A 121 -11.26 4.98 -18.43
CA VAL A 121 -9.96 4.37 -18.13
C VAL A 121 -10.15 2.95 -17.58
N ILE A 122 -10.98 2.76 -16.57
CA ILE A 122 -11.22 1.46 -15.95
C ILE A 122 -11.85 0.48 -16.95
N GLY A 123 -12.76 0.95 -17.80
CA GLY A 123 -13.36 0.11 -18.85
C GLY A 123 -12.37 -0.43 -19.88
N GLN A 124 -11.17 0.15 -19.99
CA GLN A 124 -10.09 -0.32 -20.87
C GLN A 124 -9.16 -1.32 -20.18
N HIS A 125 -9.20 -1.44 -18.87
CA HIS A 125 -8.37 -2.33 -18.05
C HIS A 125 -9.16 -3.55 -17.57
N THR A 126 -8.44 -4.64 -17.28
CA THR A 126 -9.02 -5.80 -16.59
C THR A 126 -9.14 -5.53 -15.09
N LEU A 127 -9.91 -6.34 -14.39
CA LEU A 127 -10.02 -6.23 -12.94
C LEU A 127 -8.67 -6.43 -12.25
N ASP A 128 -7.90 -7.41 -12.71
CA ASP A 128 -6.58 -7.70 -12.14
C ASP A 128 -5.59 -6.55 -12.35
N GLU A 129 -5.55 -5.96 -13.55
CA GLU A 129 -4.78 -4.73 -13.83
C GLU A 129 -5.25 -3.57 -12.93
N THR A 130 -6.57 -3.43 -12.74
CA THR A 130 -7.13 -2.35 -11.91
C THR A 130 -6.75 -2.49 -10.44
N LEU A 131 -6.59 -3.71 -9.94
CA LEU A 131 -6.20 -3.98 -8.54
C LEU A 131 -4.68 -3.96 -8.33
N SER A 132 -3.90 -4.38 -9.33
CA SER A 132 -2.44 -4.50 -9.22
C SER A 132 -1.69 -3.24 -9.66
N GLU A 133 -2.24 -2.46 -10.60
CA GLU A 133 -1.60 -1.27 -11.20
C GLU A 133 -2.37 0.02 -10.87
N ILE A 134 -2.85 0.17 -9.63
CA ILE A 134 -3.67 1.31 -9.18
C ILE A 134 -2.96 2.64 -9.48
N ASP A 135 -1.67 2.75 -9.21
CA ASP A 135 -0.89 3.97 -9.41
C ASP A 135 -0.87 4.42 -10.88
N ARG A 136 -0.76 3.47 -11.79
CA ARG A 136 -0.79 3.72 -13.24
C ARG A 136 -2.16 4.23 -13.71
N ILE A 137 -3.23 3.66 -13.15
CA ILE A 137 -4.60 4.09 -13.45
C ILE A 137 -4.86 5.48 -12.89
N ASN A 138 -4.43 5.77 -11.67
CA ASN A 138 -4.55 7.09 -11.07
C ASN A 138 -3.85 8.16 -11.92
N GLU A 139 -2.64 7.86 -12.40
CA GLU A 139 -1.88 8.78 -13.27
C GLU A 139 -2.56 8.96 -14.63
N ALA A 140 -3.07 7.90 -15.25
CA ALA A 140 -3.82 8.00 -16.51
C ALA A 140 -5.09 8.85 -16.37
N ILE A 141 -5.81 8.72 -15.25
CA ILE A 141 -6.97 9.55 -14.95
C ILE A 141 -6.54 11.01 -14.76
N ARG A 142 -5.46 11.26 -14.02
CA ARG A 142 -4.93 12.60 -13.79
C ARG A 142 -4.53 13.27 -15.10
N GLU A 143 -3.82 12.58 -15.98
CA GLU A 143 -3.34 13.09 -17.27
C GLU A 143 -4.51 13.53 -18.19
N ILE A 144 -5.58 12.74 -18.23
CA ILE A 144 -6.78 13.12 -19.01
C ILE A 144 -7.47 14.35 -18.41
N LEU A 145 -7.50 14.44 -17.09
CA LEU A 145 -8.11 15.59 -16.39
C LEU A 145 -7.28 16.87 -16.56
N ASP A 146 -5.96 16.76 -16.68
CA ASP A 146 -5.04 17.89 -16.88
C ASP A 146 -5.36 18.71 -18.13
N VAL A 147 -5.91 18.09 -19.16
CA VAL A 147 -6.28 18.78 -20.41
C VAL A 147 -7.29 19.91 -20.17
N HIS A 148 -8.18 19.79 -19.20
CA HIS A 148 -9.22 20.78 -18.89
C HIS A 148 -8.82 21.80 -17.82
N GLN A 149 -7.70 21.63 -17.15
CA GLN A 149 -7.26 22.48 -16.04
C GLN A 149 -6.97 23.92 -16.46
N ALA A 150 -6.29 24.10 -17.57
CA ALA A 150 -5.86 25.41 -18.05
C ALA A 150 -7.04 26.35 -18.36
N ASP A 151 -8.13 25.80 -18.87
CA ASP A 151 -9.31 26.58 -19.25
C ASP A 151 -10.10 27.03 -18.01
N TRP A 152 -10.06 26.26 -16.94
CA TRP A 152 -10.84 26.51 -15.72
C TRP A 152 -10.04 27.21 -14.62
N GLY A 153 -8.76 27.41 -14.82
CA GLY A 153 -7.87 28.04 -13.84
C GLY A 153 -7.69 27.21 -12.55
N VAL A 154 -7.75 25.90 -12.67
CA VAL A 154 -7.55 24.95 -11.57
C VAL A 154 -6.41 24.02 -11.89
N GLU A 155 -5.83 23.41 -10.87
CA GLU A 155 -4.81 22.37 -10.95
C GLU A 155 -5.28 21.16 -10.15
N ILE A 156 -5.38 20.02 -10.79
CA ILE A 156 -5.65 18.75 -10.14
C ILE A 156 -4.32 18.13 -9.74
N LEU A 157 -4.11 18.00 -8.45
CA LEU A 157 -2.83 17.53 -7.90
C LEU A 157 -2.73 16.01 -7.96
N ILE A 158 -3.77 15.35 -7.45
CA ILE A 158 -3.79 13.90 -7.29
C ILE A 158 -5.24 13.43 -7.50
N VAL A 159 -5.40 12.29 -8.14
CA VAL A 159 -6.64 11.53 -8.15
C VAL A 159 -6.31 10.13 -7.67
N GLU A 160 -7.04 9.66 -6.66
CA GLU A 160 -6.82 8.36 -6.05
C GLU A 160 -8.10 7.55 -6.05
N LEU A 161 -8.02 6.31 -6.51
CA LEU A 161 -9.08 5.32 -6.31
C LEU A 161 -9.12 4.94 -4.83
N LYS A 162 -10.27 5.15 -4.19
CA LYS A 162 -10.41 4.94 -2.75
C LYS A 162 -10.88 3.53 -2.41
N ASP A 163 -11.91 3.05 -3.09
CA ASP A 163 -12.59 1.79 -2.77
C ASP A 163 -13.06 1.12 -4.06
N ILE A 164 -12.74 -0.16 -4.19
CA ILE A 164 -13.15 -1.00 -5.32
C ILE A 164 -13.99 -2.12 -4.74
N GLN A 165 -15.30 -2.02 -4.91
CA GLN A 165 -16.25 -3.01 -4.40
C GLN A 165 -16.61 -4.00 -5.50
N LEU A 166 -16.41 -5.27 -5.18
CA LEU A 166 -16.71 -6.40 -6.05
C LEU A 166 -18.02 -7.06 -5.63
N PRO A 167 -18.79 -7.63 -6.56
CA PRO A 167 -19.93 -8.49 -6.22
C PRO A 167 -19.48 -9.67 -5.34
N GLU A 168 -20.32 -10.05 -4.37
CA GLU A 168 -19.99 -11.10 -3.39
C GLU A 168 -19.64 -12.45 -4.03
N GLY A 169 -20.23 -12.77 -5.18
CA GLY A 169 -19.87 -13.97 -5.95
C GLY A 169 -18.44 -13.95 -6.45
N MET A 170 -18.00 -12.78 -6.94
CA MET A 170 -16.65 -12.60 -7.45
C MET A 170 -15.61 -12.58 -6.32
N LYS A 171 -15.89 -11.90 -5.21
CA LYS A 171 -15.01 -11.94 -4.01
C LYS A 171 -14.72 -13.38 -3.58
N ARG A 172 -15.76 -14.23 -3.55
CA ARG A 172 -15.60 -15.64 -3.19
C ARG A 172 -14.83 -16.45 -4.24
N ALA A 173 -15.00 -16.13 -5.52
CA ALA A 173 -14.24 -16.78 -6.60
C ALA A 173 -12.76 -16.42 -6.52
N MET A 174 -12.43 -15.12 -6.41
CA MET A 174 -11.05 -14.63 -6.26
C MET A 174 -10.38 -15.13 -4.98
N ALA A 175 -11.12 -15.21 -3.87
CA ALA A 175 -10.58 -15.78 -2.63
C ALA A 175 -10.17 -17.25 -2.81
N ARG A 176 -10.98 -18.07 -3.48
CA ARG A 176 -10.64 -19.48 -3.79
C ARG A 176 -9.45 -19.59 -4.75
N GLU A 177 -9.40 -18.74 -5.75
CA GLU A 177 -8.28 -18.69 -6.69
C GLU A 177 -6.97 -18.30 -5.99
N ALA A 178 -7.00 -17.25 -5.15
CA ALA A 178 -5.86 -16.82 -4.36
C ALA A 178 -5.41 -17.90 -3.36
N GLU A 179 -6.33 -18.63 -2.75
CA GLU A 179 -6.05 -19.77 -1.87
C GLU A 179 -5.36 -20.91 -2.63
N ALA A 180 -5.90 -21.29 -3.79
CA ALA A 180 -5.32 -22.32 -4.65
C ALA A 180 -3.91 -21.94 -5.16
N GLU A 181 -3.70 -20.68 -5.56
CA GLU A 181 -2.38 -20.20 -5.98
C GLU A 181 -1.37 -20.20 -4.82
N ARG A 182 -1.80 -19.80 -3.62
CA ARG A 182 -0.96 -19.88 -2.41
C ARG A 182 -0.60 -21.31 -2.06
N GLU A 183 -1.58 -22.23 -2.12
CA GLU A 183 -1.35 -23.65 -1.87
C GLU A 183 -0.38 -24.26 -2.89
N LYS A 184 -0.57 -23.98 -4.18
CA LYS A 184 0.36 -24.38 -5.25
C LYS A 184 1.76 -23.86 -4.98
N ARG A 185 1.90 -22.56 -4.66
CA ARG A 185 3.20 -21.95 -4.35
C ARG A 185 3.85 -22.57 -3.11
N ALA A 186 3.06 -22.83 -2.07
CA ALA A 186 3.55 -23.50 -0.86
C ALA A 186 4.07 -24.91 -1.17
N LYS A 187 3.34 -25.69 -2.00
CA LYS A 187 3.79 -27.02 -2.43
C LYS A 187 5.09 -26.97 -3.25
N VAL A 188 5.22 -25.99 -4.15
CA VAL A 188 6.46 -25.81 -4.95
C VAL A 188 7.62 -25.46 -4.02
N ILE A 189 7.44 -24.52 -3.09
CA ILE A 189 8.49 -24.11 -2.14
C ILE A 189 8.86 -25.29 -1.24
N ALA A 190 7.89 -26.06 -0.73
CA ALA A 190 8.16 -27.25 0.07
C ALA A 190 8.96 -28.29 -0.71
N ALA A 191 8.56 -28.63 -1.95
CA ALA A 191 9.28 -29.56 -2.79
C ALA A 191 10.70 -29.10 -3.14
N GLN A 192 10.88 -27.80 -3.40
CA GLN A 192 12.23 -27.23 -3.60
C GLN A 192 13.07 -27.31 -2.32
N GLY A 193 12.46 -27.02 -1.17
CA GLY A 193 13.10 -27.15 0.14
C GLY A 193 13.53 -28.60 0.43
N GLU A 194 12.65 -29.56 0.16
CA GLU A 194 12.97 -30.99 0.30
C GLU A 194 14.11 -31.43 -0.66
N ALA A 195 14.10 -30.97 -1.92
CA ALA A 195 15.16 -31.27 -2.88
C ALA A 195 16.51 -30.71 -2.43
N LEU A 196 16.55 -29.45 -1.95
CA LEU A 196 17.76 -28.84 -1.40
C LEU A 196 18.24 -29.55 -0.12
N ALA A 197 17.31 -29.91 0.77
CA ALA A 197 17.62 -30.64 1.98
C ALA A 197 18.15 -32.04 1.66
N ALA A 198 17.56 -32.76 0.69
CA ALA A 198 18.03 -34.05 0.25
C ALA A 198 19.45 -33.98 -0.34
N GLY A 199 19.75 -32.95 -1.13
CA GLY A 199 21.11 -32.70 -1.63
C GLY A 199 22.11 -32.49 -0.50
N SER A 200 21.79 -31.63 0.45
CA SER A 200 22.64 -31.35 1.62
C SER A 200 22.84 -32.59 2.54
N LEU A 201 21.78 -33.42 2.67
CA LEU A 201 21.85 -34.66 3.40
C LEU A 201 22.73 -35.71 2.68
N ALA A 202 22.67 -35.78 1.36
CA ALA A 202 23.52 -36.64 0.55
C ALA A 202 25.01 -36.27 0.74
N ASP A 203 25.32 -34.95 0.56
CA ASP A 203 26.69 -34.44 0.77
C ASP A 203 27.17 -34.69 2.20
N ALA A 204 26.34 -34.48 3.22
CA ALA A 204 26.67 -34.77 4.62
C ALA A 204 26.86 -36.26 4.83
N SER A 205 26.07 -37.13 4.19
CA SER A 205 26.22 -38.59 4.27
C SER A 205 27.55 -39.07 3.68
N ASP A 206 27.96 -38.51 2.52
CA ASP A 206 29.23 -38.84 1.90
C ASP A 206 30.44 -38.50 2.80
N VAL A 207 30.39 -37.33 3.45
CA VAL A 207 31.40 -36.90 4.43
C VAL A 207 31.41 -37.81 5.65
N MET A 208 30.23 -38.20 6.16
CA MET A 208 30.15 -39.11 7.34
C MET A 208 30.59 -40.54 7.01
N MET A 209 30.32 -41.01 5.78
CA MET A 209 30.79 -42.35 5.33
C MET A 209 32.31 -42.41 5.23
N ALA A 210 32.95 -41.30 4.84
CA ALA A 210 34.41 -41.21 4.84
C ALA A 210 35.03 -41.24 6.27
N HIS A 211 34.25 -40.93 7.30
CA HIS A 211 34.68 -40.86 8.71
C HIS A 211 33.74 -41.64 9.62
N PRO A 212 33.89 -42.97 9.78
CA PRO A 212 32.94 -43.83 10.53
C PRO A 212 32.69 -43.40 11.98
N LEU A 213 33.68 -42.78 12.64
CA LEU A 213 33.55 -42.25 14.00
C LEU A 213 32.56 -41.05 14.07
N ALA A 214 32.48 -40.23 13.00
CA ALA A 214 31.54 -39.12 12.92
C ALA A 214 30.09 -39.60 12.88
N LEU A 215 29.83 -40.71 12.19
CA LEU A 215 28.50 -41.34 12.14
C LEU A 215 28.05 -41.82 13.53
N GLN A 216 28.99 -42.45 14.32
CA GLN A 216 28.68 -42.90 15.67
C GLN A 216 28.39 -41.74 16.62
N LEU A 217 29.18 -40.66 16.53
CA LEU A 217 28.93 -39.44 17.33
C LEU A 217 27.60 -38.80 16.98
N ARG A 218 27.22 -38.75 15.70
CA ARG A 218 25.94 -38.21 15.25
C ARG A 218 24.77 -39.04 15.78
N ASN A 219 24.87 -40.36 15.76
CA ASN A 219 23.87 -41.26 16.32
C ASN A 219 23.67 -41.05 17.82
N LEU A 220 24.79 -40.88 18.57
CA LEU A 220 24.74 -40.57 20.01
C LEU A 220 24.13 -39.20 20.30
N GLN A 221 24.42 -38.21 19.46
CA GLN A 221 23.85 -36.87 19.57
C GLN A 221 22.34 -36.92 19.34
N THR A 222 21.88 -37.60 18.29
CA THR A 222 20.43 -37.75 18.00
C THR A 222 19.70 -38.50 19.11
N LEU A 223 20.34 -39.51 19.71
CA LEU A 223 19.79 -40.20 20.89
C LEU A 223 19.68 -39.26 22.09
N GLY A 224 20.68 -38.40 22.28
CA GLY A 224 20.68 -37.38 23.34
C GLY A 224 19.52 -36.38 23.13
N GLU A 225 19.28 -35.91 21.91
CA GLU A 225 18.19 -35.00 21.55
C GLU A 225 16.84 -35.65 21.80
N LEU A 226 16.62 -36.90 21.38
CA LEU A 226 15.37 -37.64 21.63
C LEU A 226 15.14 -37.91 23.12
N GLY A 227 16.18 -38.04 23.92
CA GLY A 227 16.08 -38.28 25.36
C GLY A 227 15.64 -37.05 26.17
N VAL A 228 15.76 -35.83 25.62
CA VAL A 228 15.35 -34.59 26.29
C VAL A 228 13.83 -34.42 26.32
N ASP A 229 13.09 -34.95 25.33
CA ASP A 229 11.67 -34.75 25.16
C ASP A 229 10.75 -35.69 25.99
N LYS A 230 11.25 -36.31 27.06
CA LYS A 230 10.47 -37.17 27.99
C LYS A 230 9.70 -38.32 27.34
N ASN A 231 10.02 -38.72 26.13
CA ASN A 231 9.39 -39.88 25.48
C ASN A 231 10.12 -41.15 25.92
N THR A 232 9.40 -42.06 26.57
CA THR A 232 9.95 -43.32 27.12
C THR A 232 10.07 -44.45 26.09
N THR A 233 9.67 -44.26 24.85
CA THR A 233 9.73 -45.30 23.83
C THR A 233 10.59 -44.82 22.65
N VAL A 234 11.76 -45.41 22.51
CA VAL A 234 12.68 -45.17 21.37
C VAL A 234 12.57 -46.38 20.43
N VAL A 235 12.05 -46.17 19.23
CA VAL A 235 11.98 -47.18 18.17
C VAL A 235 13.23 -47.07 17.30
N PHE A 236 14.13 -48.06 17.43
CA PHE A 236 15.30 -48.12 16.56
C PHE A 236 14.94 -48.77 15.22
N PRO A 237 15.19 -48.10 14.07
CA PRO A 237 15.05 -48.75 12.76
C PRO A 237 16.05 -49.90 12.61
N ALA A 238 15.64 -50.96 11.91
CA ALA A 238 16.44 -52.19 11.72
C ALA A 238 17.91 -52.00 11.29
N PRO A 239 18.31 -51.04 10.48
CA PRO A 239 19.69 -50.77 10.12
C PRO A 239 20.61 -50.41 11.31
N LEU A 240 20.06 -49.81 12.36
CA LEU A 240 20.85 -49.45 13.57
C LEU A 240 21.13 -50.68 14.44
N MET A 241 20.28 -51.66 14.40
CA MET A 241 20.50 -52.93 15.13
C MET A 241 21.67 -53.75 14.57
N SER A 242 21.89 -53.74 13.23
CA SER A 242 23.07 -54.37 12.60
C SER A 242 24.36 -53.66 12.99
N THR A 243 24.36 -52.34 13.05
CA THR A 243 25.53 -51.55 13.47
C THR A 243 25.92 -51.78 14.92
N ILE A 244 24.94 -51.96 15.83
CA ILE A 244 25.17 -52.31 17.24
C ILE A 244 25.71 -53.72 17.35
N SER A 245 25.23 -54.68 16.56
CA SER A 245 25.77 -56.05 16.55
C SER A 245 27.20 -56.12 16.01
N ASP A 246 27.55 -55.33 14.99
CA ASP A 246 28.89 -55.22 14.43
C ASP A 246 29.88 -54.57 15.41
N LEU A 247 29.43 -53.57 16.16
CA LEU A 247 30.22 -52.96 17.23
C LEU A 247 30.48 -53.98 18.36
N GLY A 248 29.48 -54.77 18.74
CA GLY A 248 29.63 -55.86 19.71
C GLY A 248 30.65 -56.93 19.24
N ALA A 249 30.58 -57.30 17.96
CA ALA A 249 31.55 -58.23 17.35
C ALA A 249 32.97 -57.67 17.29
N PHE A 250 33.12 -56.37 17.01
CA PHE A 250 34.44 -55.71 17.04
C PHE A 250 35.03 -55.67 18.44
N LEU A 251 34.27 -55.26 19.45
CA LEU A 251 34.72 -55.23 20.84
C LEU A 251 35.11 -56.61 21.33
N ASN A 252 34.41 -57.69 21.00
CA ASN A 252 34.75 -59.06 21.33
C ASN A 252 36.03 -59.48 20.63
N ARG A 253 36.33 -59.12 19.41
CA ARG A 253 37.60 -59.40 18.72
C ARG A 253 38.77 -58.69 19.40
N GLU A 254 38.60 -57.44 19.76
CA GLU A 254 39.63 -56.65 20.45
C GLU A 254 39.95 -57.26 21.84
N ALA A 255 38.93 -57.64 22.61
CA ALA A 255 39.08 -58.32 23.90
C ALA A 255 39.78 -59.67 23.75
N GLN A 256 39.52 -60.49 22.74
CA GLN A 256 40.15 -61.72 22.43
C GLN A 256 41.66 -61.52 22.05
N SER A 257 41.94 -60.51 21.23
CA SER A 257 43.29 -60.16 20.82
C SER A 257 44.16 -59.64 22.00
N ALA A 258 43.55 -58.90 22.92
CA ALA A 258 44.18 -58.45 24.16
C ALA A 258 44.52 -59.63 25.11
N ASN A 259 43.57 -60.57 25.20
CA ASN A 259 43.80 -61.79 25.99
C ASN A 259 44.93 -62.72 25.42
N GLN A 260 44.96 -62.83 24.08
CA GLN A 260 46.08 -63.61 23.44
C GLN A 260 47.46 -62.94 23.62
N ARG A 261 47.52 -61.61 23.58
CA ARG A 261 48.77 -60.87 23.86
C ARG A 261 49.23 -60.99 25.33
N SER A 262 48.32 -61.09 26.26
CA SER A 262 48.63 -61.32 27.68
C SER A 262 49.09 -62.75 27.92
N ALA A 263 48.47 -63.73 27.26
CA ALA A 263 48.88 -65.16 27.36
C ALA A 263 50.29 -65.41 26.75
N SER A 264 50.59 -64.77 25.60
CA SER A 264 51.92 -64.90 24.98
C SER A 264 53.04 -64.20 25.81
N ARG A 265 52.75 -63.21 26.62
CA ARG A 265 53.68 -62.55 27.51
C ARG A 265 54.01 -63.41 28.76
N VAL A 266 53.11 -64.23 29.22
CA VAL A 266 53.31 -65.13 30.37
C VAL A 266 54.17 -66.30 29.98
N THR A 267 54.15 -66.82 28.76
CA THR A 267 54.97 -67.92 28.26
C THR A 267 56.43 -67.55 27.97
N ILE A 268 56.77 -66.28 27.78
CA ILE A 268 58.16 -65.82 27.54
C ILE A 268 58.90 -65.57 28.81
N ASN A 269 58.26 -65.45 29.96
CA ASN A 269 58.90 -65.18 31.27
C ASN A 269 59.10 -66.44 32.17
N SER A 270 58.80 -67.63 31.64
CA SER A 270 58.94 -68.91 32.37
C SER A 270 59.92 -69.90 31.68
N GLY A 271 60.82 -69.40 30.82
CA GLY A 271 61.91 -70.19 30.22
C GLY A 271 63.28 -69.69 30.57
#